data_fea6a708ea4222a280060f6e3535d48f
#
_entry.id   fea6a708ea4222a280060f6e3535d48f
#
_cell.length_a   1.000
_cell.length_b   1.000
_cell.length_c   1.000
_cell.angle_alpha   90.00
_cell.angle_beta   90.00
_cell.angle_gamma   90.00
#
_symmetry.space_group_name_H-M   'P 1'
#
loop_
_entity.id
_entity.type
_entity.pdbx_description
1 polymer ?
#
loop_
_entity_poly.entity_id
_entity_poly.type
_entity_poly.pdbx_seq_one_letter_code
_entity_poly.pdbx_strand_id
1 'polypeptide(L)'
;MARLIYSAIASADGYVEDATGDFQWAAPDDEVLSFINDLERPVGTYLYGRRMYQTMASWETAHTLPGQSQVEREFTGIWQAADKVVFSATLTAVSSARTRIEPSFDPELVRQLKAAAASDLSVGGASLAGDAIRAGLVDEVQLFLVPVIVGGGKRALPDDARADLELRDMRRFASGVVYLSYQWPSGG
;
A
#
# COMPACT_ATOMS: atom_id res chain seq x y z
N MET A 1 -15.29 -13.00 -3.13
CA MET A 1 -13.90 -13.22 -2.66
C MET A 1 -13.29 -11.86 -2.42
N ALA A 2 -12.58 -11.67 -1.33
CA ALA A 2 -11.90 -10.42 -1.03
C ALA A 2 -10.82 -10.11 -2.07
N ARG A 3 -10.65 -8.82 -2.41
CA ARG A 3 -9.63 -8.38 -3.36
C ARG A 3 -8.31 -8.14 -2.62
N LEU A 4 -7.19 -8.32 -3.31
CA LEU A 4 -5.89 -7.83 -2.90
C LEU A 4 -5.56 -6.58 -3.71
N ILE A 5 -5.43 -5.46 -3.03
CA ILE A 5 -5.19 -4.15 -3.61
C ILE A 5 -3.74 -3.74 -3.36
N TYR A 6 -3.04 -3.30 -4.38
CA TYR A 6 -1.76 -2.64 -4.22
C TYR A 6 -1.95 -1.14 -4.41
N SER A 7 -1.70 -0.37 -3.36
CA SER A 7 -1.74 1.09 -3.40
C SER A 7 -0.35 1.68 -3.16
N ALA A 8 0.07 2.64 -3.98
CA ALA A 8 1.35 3.31 -3.84
C ALA A 8 1.29 4.79 -4.23
N ILE A 9 2.00 5.63 -3.48
CA ILE A 9 2.33 7.00 -3.87
C ILE A 9 3.67 6.95 -4.58
N ALA A 10 3.74 7.47 -5.79
CA ALA A 10 4.93 7.40 -6.64
C ALA A 10 5.22 8.75 -7.29
N SER A 11 6.49 8.96 -7.65
CA SER A 11 6.90 10.08 -8.49
C SER A 11 6.32 9.97 -9.90
N ALA A 12 6.29 11.06 -10.64
CA ALA A 12 5.81 11.08 -12.03
C ALA A 12 6.60 10.13 -12.95
N ASP A 13 7.86 9.84 -12.60
CA ASP A 13 8.73 8.87 -13.28
C ASP A 13 8.70 7.46 -12.66
N GLY A 14 7.78 7.19 -11.71
CA GLY A 14 7.39 5.84 -11.29
C GLY A 14 8.17 5.23 -10.12
N TYR A 15 8.73 6.05 -9.22
CA TYR A 15 9.47 5.58 -8.06
C TYR A 15 8.74 5.86 -6.75
N VAL A 16 8.83 4.96 -5.76
CA VAL A 16 8.27 5.12 -4.41
C VAL A 16 9.28 5.70 -3.41
N GLU A 17 10.56 5.58 -3.70
CA GLU A 17 11.68 6.21 -3.00
C GLU A 17 12.77 6.55 -4.02
N ASP A 18 13.55 7.59 -3.76
CA ASP A 18 14.68 7.98 -4.62
C ASP A 18 15.90 7.07 -4.43
N ALA A 19 16.99 7.34 -5.13
CA ALA A 19 18.22 6.54 -5.06
C ALA A 19 18.89 6.57 -3.66
N THR A 20 18.57 7.53 -2.81
CA THR A 20 19.04 7.61 -1.41
C THR A 20 18.09 6.95 -0.42
N GLY A 21 16.92 6.51 -0.87
CA GLY A 21 15.84 5.95 -0.04
C GLY A 21 14.93 7.01 0.57
N ASP A 22 15.03 8.27 0.12
CA ASP A 22 14.12 9.33 0.57
C ASP A 22 12.77 9.23 -0.16
N PHE A 23 11.68 9.43 0.60
CA PHE A 23 10.30 9.45 0.13
C PHE A 23 9.47 10.57 0.77
N GLN A 24 10.11 11.55 1.41
CA GLN A 24 9.41 12.67 2.06
C GLN A 24 8.59 13.51 1.07
N TRP A 25 9.02 13.58 -0.19
CA TRP A 25 8.29 14.21 -1.29
C TRP A 25 6.94 13.53 -1.61
N ALA A 26 6.73 12.30 -1.13
CA ALA A 26 5.50 11.52 -1.35
C ALA A 26 4.44 11.73 -0.24
N ALA A 27 4.69 12.62 0.74
CA ALA A 27 3.74 12.86 1.81
C ALA A 27 2.43 13.46 1.25
N PRO A 28 1.27 12.80 1.44
CA PRO A 28 0.00 13.31 0.96
C PRO A 28 -0.45 14.53 1.76
N ASP A 29 -1.08 15.49 1.10
CA ASP A 29 -1.84 16.53 1.78
C ASP A 29 -3.17 16.00 2.31
N ASP A 30 -3.91 16.84 3.05
CA ASP A 30 -5.19 16.45 3.66
C ASP A 30 -6.25 16.03 2.62
N GLU A 31 -6.26 16.62 1.42
CA GLU A 31 -7.20 16.25 0.37
C GLU A 31 -6.92 14.83 -0.15
N VAL A 32 -5.66 14.56 -0.44
CA VAL A 32 -5.22 13.23 -0.91
C VAL A 32 -5.39 12.19 0.20
N LEU A 33 -5.00 12.51 1.43
CA LEU A 33 -5.12 11.59 2.57
C LEU A 33 -6.59 11.27 2.89
N SER A 34 -7.48 12.25 2.79
CA SER A 34 -8.93 12.00 2.95
C SER A 34 -9.46 11.00 1.92
N PHE A 35 -9.01 11.12 0.68
CA PHE A 35 -9.38 10.17 -0.37
C PHE A 35 -8.76 8.80 -0.13
N ILE A 36 -7.51 8.72 0.33
CA ILE A 36 -6.87 7.47 0.76
C ILE A 36 -7.70 6.82 1.88
N ASN A 37 -8.16 7.58 2.87
CA ASN A 37 -9.00 7.06 3.95
C ASN A 37 -10.25 6.37 3.41
N ASP A 38 -10.92 6.96 2.42
CA ASP A 38 -12.12 6.37 1.82
C ASP A 38 -11.81 5.04 1.11
N LEU A 39 -10.65 4.93 0.44
CA LEU A 39 -10.20 3.70 -0.20
C LEU A 39 -9.77 2.62 0.81
N GLU A 40 -9.20 3.01 1.95
CA GLU A 40 -8.69 2.11 2.97
C GLU A 40 -9.77 1.64 3.97
N ARG A 41 -10.91 2.34 4.09
CA ARG A 41 -12.02 1.92 4.98
C ARG A 41 -12.51 0.48 4.77
N PRO A 42 -12.63 -0.04 3.54
CA PRO A 42 -13.04 -1.42 3.31
C PRO A 42 -11.92 -2.44 3.51
N VAL A 43 -10.68 -2.01 3.75
CA VAL A 43 -9.53 -2.89 3.96
C VAL A 43 -9.54 -3.44 5.38
N GLY A 44 -9.59 -4.75 5.51
CA GLY A 44 -9.56 -5.43 6.81
C GLY A 44 -8.19 -6.01 7.17
N THR A 45 -7.29 -6.17 6.21
CA THR A 45 -5.96 -6.76 6.44
C THR A 45 -4.90 -6.10 5.57
N TYR A 46 -3.81 -5.68 6.21
CA TYR A 46 -2.61 -5.21 5.54
C TYR A 46 -1.55 -6.30 5.44
N LEU A 47 -0.96 -6.46 4.27
CA LEU A 47 0.20 -7.30 4.01
C LEU A 47 1.42 -6.40 3.82
N TYR A 48 2.43 -6.53 4.69
CA TYR A 48 3.61 -5.67 4.66
C TYR A 48 4.91 -6.49 4.57
N GLY A 49 5.88 -5.98 3.84
CA GLY A 49 7.28 -6.33 4.06
C GLY A 49 7.82 -5.58 5.30
N ARG A 50 8.96 -6.02 5.83
CA ARG A 50 9.56 -5.45 7.06
C ARG A 50 9.70 -3.92 7.01
N ARG A 51 10.29 -3.36 5.95
CA ARG A 51 10.54 -1.90 5.86
C ARG A 51 9.23 -1.10 5.86
N MET A 52 8.25 -1.55 5.07
CA MET A 52 6.94 -0.90 5.02
C MET A 52 6.24 -0.98 6.37
N TYR A 53 6.29 -2.14 7.04
CA TYR A 53 5.75 -2.27 8.39
C TYR A 53 6.41 -1.29 9.37
N GLN A 54 7.74 -1.17 9.35
CA GLN A 54 8.46 -0.23 10.22
C GLN A 54 8.06 1.22 9.98
N THR A 55 7.80 1.60 8.73
CA THR A 55 7.28 2.93 8.39
C THR A 55 5.86 3.12 8.93
N MET A 56 4.98 2.15 8.72
CA MET A 56 3.57 2.23 9.10
C MET A 56 3.31 2.04 10.60
N ALA A 57 4.22 1.38 11.31
CA ALA A 57 4.05 1.12 12.75
C ALA A 57 3.95 2.39 13.62
N SER A 58 4.40 3.53 13.11
CA SER A 58 4.21 4.83 13.76
C SER A 58 2.74 5.20 13.94
N TRP A 59 1.84 4.70 13.09
CA TRP A 59 0.41 4.92 13.22
C TRP A 59 -0.23 4.25 14.44
N GLU A 60 0.44 3.25 15.04
CA GLU A 60 -0.04 2.63 16.29
C GLU A 60 -0.17 3.63 17.44
N THR A 61 0.75 4.57 17.53
CA THR A 61 0.80 5.58 18.59
C THR A 61 0.55 7.00 18.10
N ALA A 62 0.24 7.21 16.83
CA ALA A 62 0.10 8.52 16.22
C ALA A 62 -0.98 9.38 16.92
N HIS A 63 -2.06 8.75 17.42
CA HIS A 63 -3.12 9.44 18.17
C HIS A 63 -2.64 10.13 19.45
N THR A 64 -1.45 9.77 19.97
CA THR A 64 -0.86 10.39 21.14
C THR A 64 -0.04 11.65 20.81
N LEU A 65 0.24 11.89 19.54
CA LEU A 65 1.05 13.02 19.10
C LEU A 65 0.20 14.28 18.97
N PRO A 66 0.71 15.46 19.41
CA PRO A 66 0.02 16.72 19.22
C PRO A 66 0.01 17.14 17.75
N GLY A 67 -1.02 17.90 17.34
CA GLY A 67 -1.03 18.56 16.04
C GLY A 67 -1.53 17.71 14.88
N GLN A 68 -2.01 16.49 15.10
CA GLN A 68 -2.63 15.71 14.04
C GLN A 68 -3.89 16.38 13.49
N SER A 69 -4.01 16.39 12.16
CA SER A 69 -5.24 16.80 11.48
C SER A 69 -6.36 15.79 11.72
N GLN A 70 -7.59 16.16 11.38
CA GLN A 70 -8.72 15.23 11.49
C GLN A 70 -8.52 14.00 10.58
N VAL A 71 -8.03 14.19 9.35
CA VAL A 71 -7.83 13.11 8.39
C VAL A 71 -6.72 12.16 8.83
N GLU A 72 -5.67 12.65 9.48
CA GLU A 72 -4.63 11.80 10.07
C GLU A 72 -5.18 10.95 11.23
N ARG A 73 -6.03 11.50 12.08
CA ARG A 73 -6.71 10.74 13.15
C ARG A 73 -7.63 9.67 12.58
N GLU A 74 -8.34 9.96 11.49
CA GLU A 74 -9.18 8.97 10.80
C GLU A 74 -8.33 7.83 10.24
N PHE A 75 -7.22 8.13 9.54
CA PHE A 75 -6.31 7.11 9.05
C PHE A 75 -5.75 6.25 10.19
N THR A 76 -5.33 6.88 11.28
CA THR A 76 -4.88 6.18 12.50
C THR A 76 -5.90 5.14 12.95
N GLY A 77 -7.18 5.51 13.04
CA GLY A 77 -8.25 4.60 13.42
C GLY A 77 -8.45 3.45 12.43
N ILE A 78 -8.41 3.73 11.13
CA ILE A 78 -8.51 2.72 10.07
C ILE A 78 -7.35 1.71 10.19
N TRP A 79 -6.12 2.21 10.30
CA TRP A 79 -4.93 1.37 10.37
C TRP A 79 -4.89 0.49 11.64
N GLN A 80 -5.25 1.06 12.80
CA GLN A 80 -5.31 0.32 14.07
C GLN A 80 -6.37 -0.78 14.05
N ALA A 81 -7.50 -0.55 13.40
CA ALA A 81 -8.61 -1.52 13.36
C ALA A 81 -8.31 -2.75 12.48
N ALA A 82 -7.46 -2.61 11.46
CA ALA A 82 -7.13 -3.70 10.54
C ALA A 82 -6.14 -4.70 11.13
N ASP A 83 -6.18 -5.96 10.65
CA ASP A 83 -5.15 -6.95 10.91
C ASP A 83 -3.90 -6.67 10.04
N LYS A 84 -2.72 -7.05 10.51
CA LYS A 84 -1.46 -6.91 9.77
C LYS A 84 -0.73 -8.24 9.71
N VAL A 85 -0.24 -8.59 8.53
CA VAL A 85 0.65 -9.73 8.30
C VAL A 85 1.97 -9.20 7.76
N VAL A 86 3.04 -9.42 8.49
CA VAL A 86 4.37 -8.91 8.15
C VAL A 86 5.25 -10.06 7.67
N PHE A 87 5.65 -10.01 6.41
CA PHE A 87 6.55 -11.01 5.83
C PHE A 87 8.01 -10.61 6.08
N SER A 88 8.68 -11.32 6.97
CA SER A 88 10.06 -11.04 7.32
C SER A 88 10.76 -12.23 7.98
N ALA A 89 11.90 -12.61 7.46
CA ALA A 89 12.79 -13.61 8.08
C ALA A 89 13.63 -13.06 9.23
N THR A 90 13.68 -11.74 9.41
CA THR A 90 14.60 -11.09 10.37
C THR A 90 13.91 -10.28 11.45
N LEU A 91 12.62 -9.97 11.28
CA LEU A 91 11.84 -9.30 12.31
C LEU A 91 11.46 -10.32 13.40
N THR A 92 11.81 -10.04 14.65
CA THR A 92 11.58 -10.95 15.78
C THR A 92 10.43 -10.52 16.67
N ALA A 93 10.00 -9.26 16.59
CA ALA A 93 8.92 -8.71 17.37
C ALA A 93 8.17 -7.62 16.60
N VAL A 94 6.90 -7.44 16.92
CA VAL A 94 6.03 -6.37 16.39
C VAL A 94 5.73 -5.35 17.48
N SER A 95 5.52 -4.10 17.08
CA SER A 95 5.22 -2.97 17.96
C SER A 95 3.77 -2.50 17.87
N SER A 96 2.94 -3.20 17.11
CA SER A 96 1.53 -2.85 16.91
C SER A 96 0.60 -4.02 17.23
N ALA A 97 -0.62 -3.70 17.67
CA ALA A 97 -1.66 -4.67 17.90
C ALA A 97 -2.13 -5.32 16.58
N ARG A 98 -2.81 -6.48 16.68
CA ARG A 98 -3.40 -7.19 15.52
C ARG A 98 -2.38 -7.50 14.43
N THR A 99 -1.13 -7.78 14.81
CA THR A 99 -0.02 -7.98 13.89
C THR A 99 0.63 -9.33 14.13
N ARG A 100 0.87 -10.09 13.05
CA ARG A 100 1.65 -11.32 13.10
C ARG A 100 2.77 -11.31 12.07
N ILE A 101 3.81 -12.08 12.34
CA ILE A 101 4.97 -12.24 11.46
C ILE A 101 4.85 -13.58 10.75
N GLU A 102 5.08 -13.57 9.45
CA GLU A 102 5.30 -14.73 8.60
C GLU A 102 6.76 -14.71 8.10
N PRO A 103 7.49 -15.82 8.14
CA PRO A 103 8.93 -15.80 7.88
C PRO A 103 9.29 -15.47 6.43
N SER A 104 8.39 -15.75 5.48
CA SER A 104 8.58 -15.49 4.05
C SER A 104 7.25 -15.26 3.36
N PHE A 105 7.28 -14.59 2.20
CA PHE A 105 6.13 -14.48 1.34
C PHE A 105 5.77 -15.87 0.78
N ASP A 106 4.52 -16.27 1.02
CA ASP A 106 3.93 -17.51 0.50
C ASP A 106 2.66 -17.16 -0.28
N PRO A 107 2.65 -17.34 -1.61
CA PRO A 107 1.48 -17.12 -2.45
C PRO A 107 0.24 -17.92 -2.01
N GLU A 108 0.44 -19.15 -1.51
CA GLU A 108 -0.67 -19.98 -1.07
C GLU A 108 -1.31 -19.44 0.21
N LEU A 109 -0.52 -18.98 1.16
CA LEU A 109 -1.02 -18.30 2.34
C LEU A 109 -1.85 -17.05 1.97
N VAL A 110 -1.39 -16.26 0.99
CA VAL A 110 -2.14 -15.08 0.53
C VAL A 110 -3.45 -15.47 -0.14
N ARG A 111 -3.50 -16.56 -0.93
CA ARG A 111 -4.77 -17.08 -1.49
C ARG A 111 -5.75 -17.50 -0.40
N GLN A 112 -5.26 -18.18 0.64
CA GLN A 112 -6.08 -18.58 1.79
C GLN A 112 -6.60 -17.36 2.56
N LEU A 113 -5.77 -16.35 2.77
CA LEU A 113 -6.19 -15.08 3.38
C LEU A 113 -7.30 -14.41 2.57
N LYS A 114 -7.14 -14.29 1.24
CA LYS A 114 -8.17 -13.74 0.35
C LYS A 114 -9.47 -14.53 0.41
N ALA A 115 -9.38 -15.86 0.45
CA ALA A 115 -10.56 -16.73 0.48
C ALA A 115 -11.32 -16.65 1.81
N ALA A 116 -10.61 -16.48 2.93
CA ALA A 116 -11.19 -16.43 4.28
C ALA A 116 -11.65 -15.03 4.69
N ALA A 117 -11.15 -13.98 4.05
CA ALA A 117 -11.42 -12.60 4.45
C ALA A 117 -12.84 -12.16 4.13
N ALA A 118 -13.46 -11.43 5.07
CA ALA A 118 -14.75 -10.75 4.89
C ALA A 118 -14.60 -9.36 4.27
N SER A 119 -13.38 -8.81 4.27
CA SER A 119 -13.02 -7.46 3.79
C SER A 119 -11.83 -7.55 2.85
N ASP A 120 -11.61 -6.52 2.03
CA ASP A 120 -10.48 -6.47 1.12
C ASP A 120 -9.13 -6.48 1.88
N LEU A 121 -8.07 -6.89 1.19
CA LEU A 121 -6.70 -6.87 1.65
C LEU A 121 -5.91 -5.79 0.88
N SER A 122 -4.96 -5.16 1.55
CA SER A 122 -4.01 -4.24 0.92
C SER A 122 -2.59 -4.77 1.06
N VAL A 123 -1.79 -4.72 -0.01
CA VAL A 123 -0.36 -5.02 0.06
C VAL A 123 0.45 -3.74 0.00
N GLY A 124 1.27 -3.50 1.00
CA GLY A 124 2.12 -2.32 1.13
C GLY A 124 3.60 -2.63 0.96
N GLY A 125 4.27 -1.74 0.25
CA GLY A 125 5.69 -1.86 -0.09
C GLY A 125 5.92 -2.51 -1.46
N ALA A 126 6.62 -1.79 -2.34
CA ALA A 126 6.78 -2.15 -3.75
C ALA A 126 7.43 -3.52 -3.98
N SER A 127 8.34 -3.95 -3.10
CA SER A 127 8.99 -5.28 -3.23
C SER A 127 7.99 -6.41 -3.03
N LEU A 128 7.23 -6.37 -1.92
CA LEU A 128 6.22 -7.39 -1.61
C LEU A 128 5.08 -7.35 -2.64
N ALA A 129 4.66 -6.16 -3.05
CA ALA A 129 3.66 -6.00 -4.09
C ALA A 129 4.15 -6.59 -5.43
N GLY A 130 5.42 -6.41 -5.77
CA GLY A 130 6.03 -7.04 -6.94
C GLY A 130 5.95 -8.56 -6.90
N ASP A 131 6.23 -9.18 -5.75
CA ASP A 131 6.09 -10.63 -5.57
C ASP A 131 4.63 -11.09 -5.71
N ALA A 132 3.70 -10.32 -5.15
CA ALA A 132 2.26 -10.59 -5.27
C ALA A 132 1.75 -10.43 -6.71
N ILE A 133 2.23 -9.44 -7.46
CA ILE A 133 1.91 -9.23 -8.88
C ILE A 133 2.43 -10.41 -9.71
N ARG A 134 3.70 -10.83 -9.54
CA ARG A 134 4.27 -11.99 -10.24
C ARG A 134 3.53 -13.29 -9.94
N ALA A 135 3.00 -13.41 -8.73
CA ALA A 135 2.18 -14.56 -8.32
C ALA A 135 0.72 -14.50 -8.81
N GLY A 136 0.31 -13.44 -9.53
CA GLY A 136 -1.06 -13.25 -10.01
C GLY A 136 -2.10 -13.07 -8.90
N LEU A 137 -1.72 -12.47 -7.78
CA LEU A 137 -2.56 -12.35 -6.60
C LEU A 137 -3.23 -10.99 -6.45
N VAL A 138 -2.65 -9.95 -7.06
CA VAL A 138 -3.16 -8.57 -7.01
C VAL A 138 -4.33 -8.41 -7.98
N ASP A 139 -5.45 -7.91 -7.48
CA ASP A 139 -6.67 -7.68 -8.27
C ASP A 139 -6.77 -6.25 -8.76
N GLU A 140 -6.21 -5.29 -8.02
CA GLU A 140 -6.28 -3.87 -8.32
C GLU A 140 -4.96 -3.18 -7.98
N VAL A 141 -4.52 -2.27 -8.85
CA VAL A 141 -3.37 -1.39 -8.64
C VAL A 141 -3.86 0.05 -8.56
N GLN A 142 -3.53 0.73 -7.49
CA GLN A 142 -3.86 2.14 -7.24
C GLN A 142 -2.57 2.95 -7.17
N LEU A 143 -2.41 3.92 -8.07
CA LEU A 143 -1.23 4.78 -8.12
C LEU A 143 -1.63 6.23 -7.87
N PHE A 144 -0.96 6.87 -6.91
CA PHE A 144 -0.99 8.30 -6.68
C PHE A 144 0.30 8.90 -7.25
N LEU A 145 0.23 9.53 -8.41
CA LEU A 145 1.39 10.13 -9.06
C LEU A 145 1.57 11.57 -8.59
N VAL A 146 2.65 11.79 -7.85
CA VAL A 146 3.07 13.11 -7.38
C VAL A 146 3.81 13.83 -8.52
N PRO A 147 3.61 15.15 -8.72
CA PRO A 147 4.26 15.90 -9.80
C PRO A 147 5.76 16.20 -9.51
N VAL A 148 6.52 15.14 -9.24
CA VAL A 148 7.96 15.17 -8.94
C VAL A 148 8.68 14.14 -9.81
N ILE A 149 9.85 14.47 -10.32
CA ILE A 149 10.77 13.53 -10.97
C ILE A 149 11.96 13.32 -10.03
N VAL A 150 12.26 12.06 -9.69
CA VAL A 150 13.39 11.71 -8.81
C VAL A 150 14.57 11.10 -9.57
N GLY A 151 14.38 10.65 -10.80
CA GLY A 151 15.44 10.20 -11.69
C GLY A 151 16.05 8.85 -11.39
N GLY A 152 15.53 8.12 -10.40
CA GLY A 152 16.00 6.79 -10.00
C GLY A 152 15.59 6.44 -8.59
N GLY A 153 15.79 5.16 -8.20
CA GLY A 153 15.42 4.67 -6.89
C GLY A 153 14.64 3.36 -6.96
N LYS A 154 13.67 3.19 -6.08
CA LYS A 154 12.83 1.99 -6.05
C LYS A 154 11.55 2.19 -6.85
N ARG A 155 11.35 1.37 -7.85
CA ARG A 155 10.15 1.41 -8.70
C ARG A 155 8.89 1.04 -7.93
N ALA A 156 7.78 1.72 -8.26
CA ALA A 156 6.45 1.39 -7.77
C ALA A 156 5.96 0.04 -8.32
N LEU A 157 6.20 -0.22 -9.60
CA LEU A 157 5.84 -1.47 -10.27
C LEU A 157 7.09 -2.29 -10.62
N PRO A 158 7.02 -3.63 -10.62
CA PRO A 158 8.16 -4.47 -10.94
C PRO A 158 8.58 -4.34 -12.41
N ASP A 159 9.88 -4.28 -12.67
CA ASP A 159 10.46 -4.11 -14.02
C ASP A 159 10.27 -5.34 -14.93
N ASP A 160 10.07 -6.51 -14.35
CA ASP A 160 10.02 -7.83 -15.01
C ASP A 160 8.59 -8.39 -15.15
N ALA A 161 7.59 -7.61 -14.82
CA ALA A 161 6.19 -8.00 -15.01
C ALA A 161 5.58 -7.22 -16.20
N ARG A 162 5.12 -7.98 -17.20
CA ARG A 162 4.33 -7.43 -18.29
C ARG A 162 2.86 -7.77 -18.08
N ALA A 163 2.00 -6.77 -18.10
CA ALA A 163 0.57 -6.94 -18.02
C ALA A 163 -0.14 -5.83 -18.81
N ASP A 164 -1.25 -6.18 -19.44
CA ASP A 164 -2.20 -5.18 -19.94
C ASP A 164 -3.19 -4.88 -18.82
N LEU A 165 -3.47 -3.61 -18.58
CA LEU A 165 -4.34 -3.16 -17.50
C LEU A 165 -5.48 -2.32 -18.06
N GLU A 166 -6.65 -2.41 -17.44
CA GLU A 166 -7.80 -1.57 -17.71
C GLU A 166 -7.90 -0.46 -16.68
N LEU A 167 -7.96 0.80 -17.12
CA LEU A 167 -8.24 1.95 -16.25
C LEU A 167 -9.68 1.84 -15.73
N ARG A 168 -9.84 1.89 -14.42
CA ARG A 168 -11.15 1.79 -13.75
C ARG A 168 -11.60 3.13 -13.19
N ASP A 169 -10.67 3.89 -12.63
CA ASP A 169 -10.95 5.20 -12.06
C ASP A 169 -9.75 6.12 -12.14
N MET A 170 -10.01 7.43 -12.15
CA MET A 170 -8.98 8.47 -12.12
C MET A 170 -9.48 9.73 -11.39
N ARG A 171 -8.59 10.38 -10.67
CA ARG A 171 -8.87 11.66 -10.02
C ARG A 171 -7.67 12.58 -10.04
N ARG A 172 -7.89 13.86 -10.29
CA ARG A 172 -6.92 14.93 -10.12
C ARG A 172 -7.19 15.67 -8.82
N PHE A 173 -6.14 15.93 -8.03
CA PHE A 173 -6.18 16.72 -6.80
C PHE A 173 -5.65 18.14 -7.02
N ALA A 174 -5.98 19.06 -6.11
CA ALA A 174 -5.54 20.45 -6.18
C ALA A 174 -4.01 20.58 -6.12
N SER A 175 -3.34 19.72 -5.37
CA SER A 175 -1.86 19.64 -5.30
C SER A 175 -1.16 19.22 -6.59
N GLY A 176 -1.92 18.77 -7.60
CA GLY A 176 -1.37 18.23 -8.83
C GLY A 176 -1.12 16.72 -8.79
N VAL A 177 -1.38 16.07 -7.67
CA VAL A 177 -1.39 14.60 -7.59
C VAL A 177 -2.48 14.05 -8.49
N VAL A 178 -2.20 12.93 -9.17
CA VAL A 178 -3.16 12.21 -10.00
C VAL A 178 -3.30 10.78 -9.46
N TYR A 179 -4.52 10.40 -9.10
CA TYR A 179 -4.87 9.03 -8.75
C TYR A 179 -5.29 8.26 -10.00
N LEU A 180 -4.83 7.02 -10.11
CA LEU A 180 -5.18 6.07 -11.16
C LEU A 180 -5.45 4.71 -10.52
N SER A 181 -6.61 4.12 -10.82
CA SER A 181 -6.92 2.74 -10.46
C SER A 181 -6.97 1.87 -11.69
N TYR A 182 -6.28 0.74 -11.64
CA TYR A 182 -6.23 -0.24 -12.72
C TYR A 182 -6.59 -1.63 -12.22
N GLN A 183 -7.21 -2.42 -13.10
CA GLN A 183 -7.47 -3.83 -12.89
C GLN A 183 -6.95 -4.65 -14.06
N TRP A 184 -6.73 -5.94 -13.86
CA TRP A 184 -6.46 -6.86 -14.95
C TRP A 184 -7.73 -7.07 -15.77
N PRO A 185 -7.62 -7.21 -17.12
CA PRO A 185 -8.77 -7.48 -17.97
C PRO A 185 -9.52 -8.73 -17.50
N SER A 186 -10.84 -8.66 -17.43
CA SER A 186 -11.68 -9.80 -17.09
C SER A 186 -11.66 -10.77 -18.28
N GLY A 187 -10.97 -11.90 -18.19
CA GLY A 187 -11.03 -12.99 -19.18
C GLY A 187 -9.80 -13.12 -20.08
N GLY A 188 -8.63 -13.22 -19.51
CA GLY A 188 -7.49 -13.84 -20.15
C GLY A 188 -7.36 -15.31 -19.75
#